data_76bcfc10c93829b2e03ad748676cd83d
#
_entry.id   76bcfc10c93829b2e03ad748676cd83d
#
_cell.length_a   1.000
_cell.length_b   1.000
_cell.length_c   1.000
_cell.angle_alpha   90.00
_cell.angle_beta   90.00
_cell.angle_gamma   90.00
#
_symmetry.space_group_name_H-M   'P 1'
#
loop_
_entity.id
_entity.type
_entity.pdbx_description
1 polymer ?
#
loop_
_entity_poly.entity_id
_entity_poly.type
_entity_poly.pdbx_seq_one_letter_code
_entity_poly.pdbx_strand_id
1 'polypeptide(L)'
;PVMDLYNGEIVAYEVSTRPCFELVTNMLDKALQQLQDEPKLVMHSDQGWQYQHAQYRQKLAVKGVKQSMSRKGNCLDNAAMESFFGTLKSEFFYLKRFESIEELKAGLDEYIRYYNHDRIKLKLNGLSPVKYRAQAAS
;
A
#
# COMPACT_ATOMS: atom_id res chain seq x y z
N PRO A 1 -4.08 1.11 1.01
CA PRO A 1 -2.85 0.34 1.22
C PRO A 1 -1.61 1.22 1.15
N VAL A 2 -0.53 0.75 1.74
CA VAL A 2 0.80 1.35 1.62
C VAL A 2 1.62 0.45 0.69
N MET A 3 2.13 1.03 -0.38
CA MET A 3 2.90 0.31 -1.39
C MET A 3 4.35 0.78 -1.39
N ASP A 4 5.27 -0.18 -1.46
CA ASP A 4 6.69 0.11 -1.70
C ASP A 4 6.89 0.34 -3.20
N LEU A 5 7.26 1.55 -3.60
CA LEU A 5 7.38 1.89 -5.01
C LEU A 5 8.58 1.24 -5.70
N TYR A 6 9.55 0.74 -4.95
CA TYR A 6 10.69 0.05 -5.55
C TYR A 6 10.28 -1.26 -6.23
N ASN A 7 9.49 -2.10 -5.54
CA ASN A 7 9.10 -3.42 -6.05
C ASN A 7 7.58 -3.60 -6.20
N GLY A 8 6.76 -2.63 -5.77
CA GLY A 8 5.31 -2.73 -5.84
C GLY A 8 4.67 -3.56 -4.74
N GLU A 9 5.46 -3.98 -3.74
CA GLU A 9 4.93 -4.77 -2.62
C GLU A 9 3.93 -3.97 -1.79
N ILE A 10 2.82 -4.61 -1.41
CA ILE A 10 1.87 -4.01 -0.47
C ILE A 10 2.37 -4.29 0.95
N VAL A 11 2.87 -3.24 1.59
CA VAL A 11 3.50 -3.33 2.91
C VAL A 11 2.45 -3.40 4.02
N ALA A 12 1.37 -2.63 3.89
CA ALA A 12 0.30 -2.58 4.88
C ALA A 12 -1.01 -2.18 4.23
N TYR A 13 -2.12 -2.63 4.80
CA TYR A 13 -3.45 -2.23 4.35
C TYR A 13 -4.45 -2.37 5.50
N GLU A 14 -5.58 -1.66 5.37
CA GLU A 14 -6.71 -1.74 6.28
C GLU A 14 -8.00 -1.77 5.49
N VAL A 15 -8.99 -2.49 6.00
CA VAL A 15 -10.33 -2.58 5.42
C VAL A 15 -11.35 -2.16 6.48
N SER A 16 -12.23 -1.25 6.12
CA SER A 16 -13.29 -0.77 7.00
C SER A 16 -14.56 -0.52 6.20
N THR A 17 -15.70 -0.64 6.87
CA THR A 17 -17.00 -0.29 6.28
C THR A 17 -17.21 1.21 6.17
N ARG A 18 -16.37 2.01 6.85
CA ARG A 18 -16.47 3.48 6.86
C ARG A 18 -15.10 4.10 6.61
N PRO A 19 -15.00 5.10 5.74
CA PRO A 19 -13.78 5.88 5.63
C PRO A 19 -13.64 6.75 6.89
N CYS A 20 -12.61 6.50 7.69
CA CYS A 20 -12.34 7.25 8.90
C CYS A 20 -10.83 7.47 9.05
N PHE A 21 -10.49 8.46 9.87
CA PHE A 21 -9.08 8.80 10.10
C PHE A 21 -8.31 7.64 10.72
N GLU A 22 -8.94 6.89 11.64
CA GLU A 22 -8.30 5.74 12.28
C GLU A 22 -7.86 4.67 11.29
N LEU A 23 -8.61 4.51 10.19
CA LEU A 23 -8.24 3.58 9.13
C LEU A 23 -6.84 3.91 8.60
N VAL A 24 -6.59 5.18 8.33
CA VAL A 24 -5.31 5.65 7.79
C VAL A 24 -4.20 5.56 8.82
N THR A 25 -4.45 5.96 10.07
CA THR A 25 -3.42 5.91 11.12
C THR A 25 -3.06 4.48 11.50
N ASN A 26 -4.02 3.55 11.55
CA ASN A 26 -3.74 2.14 11.80
C ASN A 26 -2.89 1.54 10.68
N MET A 27 -3.22 1.86 9.45
CA MET A 27 -2.44 1.42 8.30
C MET A 27 -1.02 1.97 8.34
N LEU A 28 -0.88 3.25 8.69
CA LEU A 28 0.43 3.89 8.83
C LEU A 28 1.26 3.22 9.93
N ASP A 29 0.67 2.94 11.08
CA ASP A 29 1.36 2.28 12.18
C ASP A 29 1.89 0.90 11.77
N LYS A 30 1.10 0.12 11.05
CA LYS A 30 1.53 -1.18 10.50
C LYS A 30 2.70 -1.02 9.53
N ALA A 31 2.63 -0.04 8.65
CA ALA A 31 3.69 0.21 7.67
C ALA A 31 4.99 0.62 8.36
N LEU A 32 4.91 1.52 9.34
CA LEU A 32 6.09 2.00 10.07
C LEU A 32 6.75 0.90 10.88
N GLN A 33 5.99 -0.05 11.42
CA GLN A 33 6.56 -1.21 12.10
C GLN A 33 7.40 -2.08 11.17
N GLN A 34 6.97 -2.24 9.93
CA GLN A 34 7.71 -3.04 8.96
C GLN A 34 8.90 -2.32 8.36
N LEU A 35 8.87 -0.99 8.34
CA LEU A 35 9.87 -0.16 7.68
C LEU A 35 10.80 0.55 8.67
N GLN A 36 10.80 0.15 9.95
CA GLN A 36 11.49 0.89 11.02
C GLN A 36 13.00 1.00 10.85
N ASP A 37 13.62 0.12 10.08
CA ASP A 37 15.07 0.12 9.86
C ASP A 37 15.48 0.78 8.54
N GLU A 38 14.53 1.39 7.81
CA GLU A 38 14.82 2.02 6.52
C GLU A 38 15.24 3.48 6.74
N PRO A 39 16.51 3.85 6.42
CA PRO A 39 16.94 5.23 6.52
C PRO A 39 16.38 6.07 5.36
N LYS A 40 16.09 7.34 5.63
CA LYS A 40 15.65 8.30 4.61
C LYS A 40 14.37 7.90 3.86
N LEU A 41 13.48 7.24 4.55
CA LEU A 41 12.20 6.84 3.97
C LEU A 41 11.34 8.07 3.66
N VAL A 42 10.67 8.06 2.51
CA VAL A 42 9.72 9.10 2.11
C VAL A 42 8.35 8.46 1.94
N MET A 43 7.33 9.00 2.63
CA MET A 43 5.95 8.56 2.50
C MET A 43 5.23 9.50 1.55
N HIS A 44 4.82 8.97 0.40
CA HIS A 44 4.12 9.73 -0.63
C HIS A 44 2.63 9.41 -0.62
N SER A 45 1.78 10.43 -0.77
CA SER A 45 0.32 10.28 -0.83
C SER A 45 -0.27 11.38 -1.72
N ASP A 46 -1.58 11.30 -1.95
CA ASP A 46 -2.31 12.44 -2.53
C ASP A 46 -2.55 13.50 -1.45
N GLN A 47 -3.31 14.55 -1.77
CA GLN A 47 -3.60 15.64 -0.85
C GLN A 47 -4.89 15.42 -0.04
N GLY A 48 -5.29 14.17 0.18
CA GLY A 48 -6.44 13.85 1.03
C GLY A 48 -6.30 14.45 2.43
N TRP A 49 -7.45 14.81 3.04
CA TRP A 49 -7.44 15.49 4.34
C TRP A 49 -6.74 14.66 5.43
N GLN A 50 -6.85 13.32 5.35
CA GLN A 50 -6.21 12.42 6.31
C GLN A 50 -4.70 12.61 6.35
N TYR A 51 -4.09 12.81 5.20
CA TYR A 51 -2.64 12.94 5.06
C TYR A 51 -2.13 14.32 5.44
N GLN A 52 -3.03 15.30 5.53
CA GLN A 52 -2.71 16.65 5.98
C GLN A 52 -2.95 16.85 7.48
N HIS A 53 -3.55 15.87 8.14
CA HIS A 53 -3.88 15.93 9.57
C HIS A 53 -2.60 15.94 10.43
N ALA A 54 -2.63 16.75 11.49
CA ALA A 54 -1.47 16.94 12.37
C ALA A 54 -0.97 15.63 12.99
N GLN A 55 -1.88 14.73 13.39
CA GLN A 55 -1.50 13.43 13.96
C GLN A 55 -0.77 12.55 12.96
N TYR A 56 -1.21 12.57 11.70
CA TYR A 56 -0.55 11.80 10.64
C TYR A 56 0.87 12.31 10.43
N ARG A 57 1.02 13.64 10.32
CA ARG A 57 2.32 14.28 10.15
C ARG A 57 3.26 14.02 11.32
N GLN A 58 2.72 14.05 12.54
CA GLN A 58 3.49 13.80 13.75
C GLN A 58 4.01 12.37 13.80
N LYS A 59 3.19 11.39 13.44
CA LYS A 59 3.62 9.98 13.39
C LYS A 59 4.79 9.77 12.44
N LEU A 60 4.76 10.42 11.28
CA LEU A 60 5.87 10.36 10.33
C LEU A 60 7.11 11.04 10.89
N ALA A 61 6.95 12.22 11.49
CA ALA A 61 8.07 12.99 12.04
C ALA A 61 8.79 12.22 13.17
N VAL A 62 8.03 11.56 14.06
CA VAL A 62 8.59 10.77 15.15
C VAL A 62 9.47 9.64 14.65
N LYS A 63 9.13 9.06 13.49
CA LYS A 63 9.91 7.98 12.88
C LYS A 63 10.97 8.49 11.89
N GLY A 64 11.10 9.80 11.74
CA GLY A 64 12.08 10.38 10.82
C GLY A 64 11.73 10.19 9.35
N VAL A 65 10.46 9.96 9.03
CA VAL A 65 9.99 9.77 7.66
C VAL A 65 9.56 11.10 7.06
N LYS A 66 10.07 11.41 5.87
CA LYS A 66 9.66 12.61 5.13
C LYS A 66 8.30 12.38 4.48
N GLN A 67 7.46 13.40 4.50
CA GLN A 67 6.17 13.36 3.82
C GLN A 67 6.26 14.05 2.48
N SER A 68 5.71 13.39 1.45
CA SER A 68 5.58 13.94 0.10
C SER A 68 4.14 13.79 -0.35
N MET A 69 3.63 14.77 -1.09
CA MET A 69 2.26 14.72 -1.60
C MET A 69 2.24 14.94 -3.10
N SER A 70 1.33 14.24 -3.80
CA SER A 70 1.06 14.47 -5.21
C SER A 70 0.59 15.90 -5.43
N ARG A 71 0.91 16.45 -6.60
CA ARG A 71 0.34 17.72 -7.02
C ARG A 71 -1.18 17.59 -7.14
N LYS A 72 -1.89 18.64 -6.73
CA LYS A 72 -3.34 18.65 -6.75
C LYS A 72 -3.86 18.37 -8.17
N GLY A 73 -4.73 17.38 -8.30
CA GLY A 73 -5.33 17.01 -9.57
C GLY A 73 -4.41 16.27 -10.54
N ASN A 74 -3.22 15.88 -10.13
CA ASN A 74 -2.28 15.15 -10.99
C ASN A 74 -2.32 13.64 -10.70
N CYS A 75 -3.10 12.90 -11.50
CA CYS A 75 -3.28 11.46 -11.33
C CYS A 75 -2.02 10.65 -11.67
N LEU A 76 -1.10 11.18 -12.47
CA LEU A 76 0.14 10.48 -12.81
C LEU A 76 1.03 10.24 -11.59
N ASP A 77 0.94 11.11 -10.59
CA ASP A 77 1.73 10.98 -9.36
C ASP A 77 1.31 9.75 -8.53
N ASN A 78 0.12 9.17 -8.81
CA ASN A 78 -0.40 8.01 -8.11
C ASN A 78 -0.65 6.81 -9.03
N ALA A 79 -0.01 6.78 -10.20
CA ALA A 79 -0.26 5.76 -11.23
C ALA A 79 -0.01 4.33 -10.75
N ALA A 80 1.03 4.12 -9.93
CA ALA A 80 1.34 2.78 -9.40
C ALA A 80 0.22 2.26 -8.50
N MET A 81 -0.34 3.11 -7.65
CA MET A 81 -1.44 2.75 -6.76
C MET A 81 -2.72 2.49 -7.55
N GLU A 82 -3.02 3.32 -8.55
CA GLU A 82 -4.17 3.13 -9.43
C GLU A 82 -4.07 1.82 -10.21
N SER A 83 -2.87 1.48 -10.68
CA SER A 83 -2.61 0.22 -11.36
C SER A 83 -2.87 -0.98 -10.44
N PHE A 84 -2.45 -0.89 -9.18
CA PHE A 84 -2.73 -1.94 -8.19
C PHE A 84 -4.24 -2.12 -8.01
N PHE A 85 -4.99 -1.04 -7.82
CA PHE A 85 -6.45 -1.14 -7.65
C PHE A 85 -7.14 -1.72 -8.87
N GLY A 86 -6.72 -1.35 -10.07
CA GLY A 86 -7.25 -1.92 -11.30
C GLY A 86 -7.04 -3.42 -11.37
N THR A 87 -5.85 -3.88 -11.03
CA THR A 87 -5.51 -5.30 -10.99
C THR A 87 -6.30 -6.05 -9.92
N LEU A 88 -6.39 -5.48 -8.71
CA LEU A 88 -7.16 -6.05 -7.61
C LEU A 88 -8.62 -6.25 -8.00
N LYS A 89 -9.23 -5.25 -8.63
CA LYS A 89 -10.63 -5.33 -9.03
C LYS A 89 -10.84 -6.40 -10.10
N SER A 90 -9.99 -6.46 -11.11
CA SER A 90 -10.16 -7.40 -12.21
C SER A 90 -9.81 -8.84 -11.84
N GLU A 91 -8.81 -9.06 -11.00
CA GLU A 91 -8.34 -10.40 -10.64
C GLU A 91 -9.03 -10.97 -9.40
N PHE A 92 -9.63 -10.12 -8.56
CA PHE A 92 -10.19 -10.56 -7.30
C PHE A 92 -11.61 -10.07 -7.07
N PHE A 93 -11.82 -8.75 -7.00
CA PHE A 93 -13.06 -8.18 -6.49
C PHE A 93 -14.26 -8.49 -7.40
N TYR A 94 -14.10 -8.40 -8.71
CA TYR A 94 -15.19 -8.65 -9.66
C TYR A 94 -15.46 -10.13 -9.91
N LEU A 95 -14.52 -11.01 -9.58
CA LEU A 95 -14.65 -12.45 -9.84
C LEU A 95 -15.33 -13.21 -8.70
N LYS A 96 -15.48 -12.59 -7.54
CA LYS A 96 -16.02 -13.28 -6.35
C LYS A 96 -17.17 -12.49 -5.73
N ARG A 97 -18.07 -13.24 -5.08
CA ARG A 97 -19.12 -12.68 -4.24
C ARG A 97 -18.72 -12.80 -2.78
N PHE A 98 -18.98 -11.73 -2.02
CA PHE A 98 -18.70 -11.72 -0.59
C PHE A 98 -20.00 -11.49 0.17
N GLU A 99 -20.30 -12.36 1.14
CA GLU A 99 -21.51 -12.27 1.95
C GLU A 99 -21.30 -11.46 3.22
N SER A 100 -20.04 -11.23 3.61
CA SER A 100 -19.69 -10.47 4.80
C SER A 100 -18.36 -9.74 4.62
N ILE A 101 -18.13 -8.76 5.50
CA ILE A 101 -16.85 -8.04 5.53
C ILE A 101 -15.71 -8.97 5.94
N GLU A 102 -16.00 -9.97 6.78
CA GLU A 102 -15.02 -10.97 7.21
C GLU A 102 -14.54 -11.83 6.05
N GLU A 103 -15.45 -12.26 5.18
CA GLU A 103 -15.09 -13.00 3.98
C GLU A 103 -14.24 -12.15 3.04
N LEU A 104 -14.60 -10.88 2.88
CA LEU A 104 -13.84 -9.95 2.06
C LEU A 104 -12.42 -9.78 2.60
N LYS A 105 -12.28 -9.58 3.90
CA LYS A 105 -10.96 -9.43 4.54
C LYS A 105 -10.09 -10.67 4.37
N ALA A 106 -10.67 -11.85 4.60
CA ALA A 106 -9.93 -13.11 4.43
C ALA A 106 -9.46 -13.30 3.00
N GLY A 107 -10.33 -13.01 2.02
CA GLY A 107 -9.98 -13.10 0.61
C GLY A 107 -8.91 -12.08 0.22
N LEU A 108 -8.99 -10.86 0.75
CA LEU A 108 -7.97 -9.83 0.51
C LEU A 108 -6.61 -10.23 1.08
N ASP A 109 -6.59 -10.83 2.28
CA ASP A 109 -5.34 -11.32 2.86
C ASP A 109 -4.67 -12.34 1.95
N GLU A 110 -5.44 -13.29 1.42
CA GLU A 110 -4.92 -14.30 0.49
C GLU A 110 -4.45 -13.65 -0.82
N TYR A 111 -5.23 -12.72 -1.37
CA TYR A 111 -4.88 -12.08 -2.64
C TYR A 111 -3.62 -11.23 -2.51
N ILE A 112 -3.49 -10.46 -1.43
CA ILE A 112 -2.32 -9.62 -1.23
C ILE A 112 -1.06 -10.46 -0.99
N ARG A 113 -1.20 -11.60 -0.29
CA ARG A 113 -0.09 -12.54 -0.15
C ARG A 113 0.35 -13.06 -1.52
N TYR A 114 -0.61 -13.48 -2.35
CA TYR A 114 -0.33 -13.91 -3.73
C TYR A 114 0.33 -12.78 -4.53
N TYR A 115 -0.21 -11.57 -4.45
CA TYR A 115 0.30 -10.41 -5.17
C TYR A 115 1.76 -10.11 -4.80
N ASN A 116 2.09 -10.16 -3.52
CA ASN A 116 3.43 -9.85 -3.04
C ASN A 116 4.43 -10.97 -3.34
N HIS A 117 4.04 -12.23 -3.18
CA HIS A 117 4.97 -13.36 -3.16
C HIS A 117 4.96 -14.19 -4.43
N ASP A 118 3.85 -14.29 -5.13
CA ASP A 118 3.67 -15.24 -6.23
C ASP A 118 3.32 -14.60 -7.57
N ARG A 119 2.62 -13.46 -7.56
CA ARG A 119 2.20 -12.83 -8.80
C ARG A 119 3.39 -12.19 -9.50
N ILE A 120 3.70 -12.67 -10.70
CA ILE A 120 4.82 -12.16 -11.49
C ILE A 120 4.44 -10.88 -12.24
N LYS A 121 5.43 -10.03 -12.50
CA LYS A 121 5.28 -8.80 -13.28
C LYS A 121 6.42 -8.68 -14.27
N LEU A 122 6.12 -8.31 -15.51
CA LEU A 122 7.14 -8.10 -16.54
C LEU A 122 8.13 -7.00 -16.13
N LYS A 123 7.64 -5.94 -15.50
CA LYS A 123 8.48 -4.83 -15.01
C LYS A 123 9.50 -5.29 -13.96
N LEU A 124 9.27 -6.42 -13.32
CA LEU A 124 10.13 -6.96 -12.28
C LEU A 124 10.88 -8.21 -12.79
N ASN A 125 11.22 -8.22 -14.07
CA ASN A 125 11.92 -9.31 -14.72
C ASN A 125 11.19 -10.66 -14.60
N GLY A 126 9.84 -10.61 -14.58
CA GLY A 126 9.02 -11.83 -14.43
C GLY A 126 8.98 -12.38 -13.02
N LEU A 127 9.33 -11.56 -12.01
CA LEU A 127 9.31 -11.97 -10.61
C LEU A 127 8.15 -11.31 -9.86
N SER A 128 7.79 -11.89 -8.71
CA SER A 128 6.87 -11.23 -7.78
C SER A 128 7.58 -10.08 -7.06
N PRO A 129 6.85 -9.12 -6.45
CA PRO A 129 7.48 -8.03 -5.71
C PRO A 129 8.50 -8.46 -4.67
N VAL A 130 8.17 -9.43 -3.82
CA VAL A 130 9.06 -9.90 -2.76
C VAL A 130 10.31 -10.57 -3.35
N LYS A 131 10.13 -11.41 -4.36
CA LYS A 131 11.26 -12.11 -5.01
C LYS A 131 12.18 -11.14 -5.73
N TYR A 132 11.62 -10.09 -6.36
CA TYR A 132 12.40 -9.07 -7.02
C TYR A 132 13.29 -8.32 -6.01
N ARG A 133 12.74 -7.95 -4.87
CA ARG A 133 13.51 -7.28 -3.81
C ARG A 133 14.63 -8.18 -3.28
N ALA A 134 14.33 -9.45 -3.04
CA ALA A 134 15.31 -10.40 -2.54
C ALA A 134 16.47 -10.58 -3.53
N GLN A 135 16.19 -10.66 -4.82
CA GLN A 135 17.21 -10.76 -5.86
C GLN A 135 18.09 -9.52 -5.91
N ALA A 136 17.49 -8.32 -5.78
CA ALA A 136 18.25 -7.07 -5.81
C ALA A 136 19.15 -6.91 -4.59
N ALA A 137 18.77 -7.50 -3.45
CA ALA A 137 19.52 -7.41 -2.20
C ALA A 137 20.68 -8.42 -2.10
N SER A 138 20.69 -9.44 -2.97
CA SER A 138 21.72 -10.50 -2.94
C SER A 138 22.99 -10.19 -3.76
#